data_045b757bffa1a71184c1375108ee3649
#
_entry.id   045b757bffa1a71184c1375108ee3649
#
_cell.length_a   1.000
_cell.length_b   1.000
_cell.length_c   1.000
_cell.angle_alpha   90.00
_cell.angle_beta   90.00
_cell.angle_gamma   90.00
#
_symmetry.space_group_name_H-M   'P 1'
#
loop_
_entity.id
_entity.type
_entity.pdbx_description
1 polymer ?
#
loop_
_entity_poly.entity_id
_entity_poly.type
_entity_poly.pdbx_seq_one_letter_code
_entity_poly.pdbx_strand_id
1 'polypeptide(L)'
;ANQFSPPTLTKTWFHQGMVGDEGEVQDEAERVSQYWSGDPPLLEQESPIKESLDRLEQPAKRDALRALRGSVLRTELFALDGSERETRPYTVTESRYELWEFDEPGEGDGERPRIFYPHVTATRTTQWERGNDPMTQFALTRYTNQAGEFDAFGRPLVQTTIACPRGWRATTDRPVEAYLSTSSKT
;
A
#
# COMPACT_ATOMS: atom_id res chain seq x y z
N ALA A 1 -13.22 -40.01 0.86
CA ALA A 1 -13.43 -38.81 1.66
C ALA A 1 -13.42 -37.60 0.71
N ASN A 2 -14.53 -36.87 0.61
CA ASN A 2 -14.58 -35.61 -0.12
C ASN A 2 -13.72 -34.61 0.66
N GLN A 3 -12.58 -34.22 0.12
CA GLN A 3 -11.79 -33.10 0.64
C GLN A 3 -12.51 -31.80 0.26
N PHE A 4 -13.18 -31.22 1.23
CA PHE A 4 -13.74 -29.87 1.09
C PHE A 4 -12.69 -28.87 1.55
N SER A 5 -12.29 -27.95 0.66
CA SER A 5 -11.54 -26.78 1.08
C SER A 5 -12.46 -25.84 1.85
N PRO A 6 -12.08 -25.34 3.03
CA PRO A 6 -12.90 -24.39 3.76
C PRO A 6 -13.10 -23.09 2.95
N PRO A 7 -14.20 -22.36 3.18
CA PRO A 7 -14.38 -21.04 2.61
C PRO A 7 -13.24 -20.10 3.02
N THR A 8 -12.92 -19.15 2.16
CA THR A 8 -11.96 -18.09 2.45
C THR A 8 -12.66 -16.76 2.67
N LEU A 9 -12.11 -15.93 3.54
CA LEU A 9 -12.55 -14.57 3.79
C LEU A 9 -11.41 -13.62 3.41
N THR A 10 -11.69 -12.70 2.49
CA THR A 10 -10.77 -11.62 2.14
C THR A 10 -11.33 -10.32 2.69
N LYS A 11 -10.56 -9.64 3.54
CA LYS A 11 -10.84 -8.28 3.99
C LYS A 11 -9.96 -7.33 3.19
N THR A 12 -10.54 -6.27 2.64
CA THR A 12 -9.81 -5.30 1.84
C THR A 12 -10.20 -3.89 2.26
N TRP A 13 -9.20 -3.06 2.50
CA TRP A 13 -9.36 -1.63 2.84
C TRP A 13 -8.83 -0.78 1.69
N PHE A 14 -9.55 0.29 1.43
CA PHE A 14 -9.30 1.18 0.30
C PHE A 14 -9.14 2.62 0.77
N HIS A 15 -8.45 3.42 -0.01
CA HIS A 15 -8.56 4.85 0.07
C HIS A 15 -10.02 5.26 -0.19
N GLN A 16 -10.64 5.93 0.78
CA GLN A 16 -12.04 6.36 0.67
C GLN A 16 -12.19 7.62 -0.20
N GLY A 17 -11.10 8.37 -0.39
CA GLY A 17 -11.15 9.69 -0.98
C GLY A 17 -11.63 10.73 0.04
N MET A 18 -12.32 11.77 -0.45
CA MET A 18 -12.97 12.75 0.42
C MET A 18 -14.20 12.15 1.10
N VAL A 19 -14.34 12.43 2.39
CA VAL A 19 -15.53 12.16 3.18
C VAL A 19 -16.09 13.54 3.62
N GLY A 20 -17.36 13.82 3.29
CA GLY A 20 -18.01 15.10 3.60
C GLY A 20 -17.63 16.28 2.70
N ASP A 21 -18.26 17.43 2.95
CA ASP A 21 -18.09 18.65 2.14
C ASP A 21 -16.78 19.40 2.42
N GLU A 22 -16.18 19.18 3.60
CA GLU A 22 -14.97 19.88 4.04
C GLU A 22 -13.66 19.14 3.69
N GLY A 23 -13.77 17.97 3.00
CA GLY A 23 -12.58 17.22 2.56
C GLY A 23 -11.87 16.50 3.69
N GLU A 24 -12.61 16.08 4.70
CA GLU A 24 -12.08 15.21 5.74
C GLU A 24 -11.63 13.87 5.14
N VAL A 25 -10.43 13.45 5.48
CA VAL A 25 -9.94 12.10 5.20
C VAL A 25 -10.45 11.20 6.31
N GLN A 26 -10.95 10.01 5.97
CA GLN A 26 -11.34 9.02 6.97
C GLN A 26 -10.27 8.88 8.05
N ASP A 27 -10.68 8.80 9.32
CA ASP A 27 -9.77 8.63 10.43
C ASP A 27 -8.92 7.35 10.22
N GLU A 28 -7.62 7.57 10.02
CA GLU A 28 -6.63 6.51 9.83
C GLU A 28 -6.60 5.57 11.05
N ALA A 29 -6.76 6.10 12.25
CA ALA A 29 -6.75 5.33 13.47
C ALA A 29 -7.96 4.37 13.54
N GLU A 30 -9.14 4.80 13.10
CA GLU A 30 -10.32 3.94 13.04
C GLU A 30 -10.10 2.79 12.04
N ARG A 31 -9.56 3.07 10.85
CA ARG A 31 -9.24 2.05 9.85
C ARG A 31 -8.22 1.05 10.35
N VAL A 32 -7.12 1.53 10.93
CA VAL A 32 -6.03 0.70 11.47
C VAL A 32 -6.53 -0.21 12.60
N SER A 33 -7.50 0.24 13.40
CA SER A 33 -8.10 -0.57 14.47
C SER A 33 -8.80 -1.83 13.97
N GLN A 34 -9.19 -1.86 12.70
CA GLN A 34 -9.87 -3.00 12.06
C GLN A 34 -8.89 -4.04 11.51
N TYR A 35 -7.60 -3.71 11.41
CA TYR A 35 -6.57 -4.61 10.91
C TYR A 35 -6.30 -5.75 11.90
N TRP A 36 -5.81 -6.86 11.37
CA TRP A 36 -5.31 -7.91 12.25
C TRP A 36 -4.08 -7.41 13.03
N SER A 37 -4.20 -7.42 14.36
CA SER A 37 -3.22 -6.82 15.26
C SER A 37 -1.84 -7.50 15.26
N GLY A 38 -1.76 -8.75 14.76
CA GLY A 38 -0.49 -9.47 14.66
C GLY A 38 0.44 -8.98 13.55
N ASP A 39 -0.08 -8.15 12.63
CA ASP A 39 0.72 -7.53 11.56
C ASP A 39 0.40 -6.03 11.47
N PRO A 40 1.01 -5.19 12.30
CA PRO A 40 0.79 -3.76 12.29
C PRO A 40 1.18 -3.15 10.92
N PRO A 41 0.50 -2.07 10.49
CA PRO A 41 0.82 -1.38 9.26
C PRO A 41 2.26 -0.82 9.32
N LEU A 42 2.95 -0.86 8.19
CA LEU A 42 4.30 -0.31 8.05
C LEU A 42 4.37 0.73 6.94
N LEU A 43 3.81 0.42 5.77
CA LEU A 43 3.90 1.30 4.61
C LEU A 43 3.00 2.53 4.72
N GLU A 44 1.89 2.43 5.44
CA GLU A 44 0.99 3.58 5.67
C GLU A 44 1.64 4.63 6.56
N GLN A 45 2.37 4.21 7.61
CA GLN A 45 3.04 5.12 8.55
C GLN A 45 4.13 5.97 7.88
N GLU A 46 4.74 5.46 6.83
CA GLU A 46 5.81 6.11 6.07
C GLU A 46 5.30 6.73 4.75
N SER A 47 3.99 6.92 4.60
CA SER A 47 3.43 7.37 3.33
C SER A 47 3.73 8.84 3.05
N PRO A 48 4.43 9.17 1.95
CA PRO A 48 4.72 10.55 1.56
C PRO A 48 3.47 11.27 1.02
N ILE A 49 2.37 10.54 0.84
CA ILE A 49 1.14 11.07 0.23
C ILE A 49 0.54 12.20 1.06
N LYS A 50 0.62 12.11 2.39
CA LYS A 50 0.12 13.14 3.29
C LYS A 50 0.84 14.47 3.08
N GLU A 51 2.17 14.44 3.03
CA GLU A 51 2.96 15.64 2.76
C GLU A 51 2.66 16.24 1.38
N SER A 52 2.44 15.39 0.37
CA SER A 52 2.06 15.84 -0.97
C SER A 52 0.69 16.49 -0.98
N LEU A 53 -0.30 15.90 -0.30
CA LEU A 53 -1.65 16.46 -0.16
C LEU A 53 -1.67 17.78 0.63
N ASP A 54 -0.84 17.91 1.66
CA ASP A 54 -0.79 19.11 2.50
C ASP A 54 -0.15 20.32 1.79
N ARG A 55 0.59 20.08 0.71
CA ARG A 55 1.15 21.13 -0.15
C ARG A 55 0.15 21.67 -1.19
N LEU A 56 -0.93 20.94 -1.43
CA LEU A 56 -1.94 21.30 -2.42
C LEU A 56 -2.99 22.27 -1.84
N GLU A 57 -3.42 23.22 -2.66
CA GLU A 57 -4.59 24.03 -2.37
C GLU A 57 -5.87 23.18 -2.37
N GLN A 58 -6.93 23.65 -1.70
CA GLN A 58 -8.16 22.88 -1.49
C GLN A 58 -8.78 22.27 -2.77
N PRO A 59 -8.90 22.99 -3.90
CA PRO A 59 -9.43 22.40 -5.13
C PRO A 59 -8.55 21.25 -5.64
N ALA A 60 -7.24 21.45 -5.70
CA ALA A 60 -6.28 20.44 -6.14
C ALA A 60 -6.22 19.22 -5.19
N LYS A 61 -6.30 19.46 -3.87
CA LYS A 61 -6.37 18.41 -2.86
C LYS A 61 -7.60 17.52 -3.07
N ARG A 62 -8.75 18.12 -3.43
CA ARG A 62 -9.97 17.37 -3.76
C ARG A 62 -9.77 16.47 -4.97
N ASP A 63 -9.15 16.96 -6.02
CA ASP A 63 -8.92 16.19 -7.24
C ASP A 63 -7.91 15.05 -6.98
N ALA A 64 -6.86 15.31 -6.22
CA ALA A 64 -5.90 14.30 -5.77
C ALA A 64 -6.54 13.18 -4.95
N LEU A 65 -7.39 13.53 -3.98
CA LEU A 65 -8.13 12.57 -3.16
C LEU A 65 -9.15 11.75 -3.97
N ARG A 66 -9.77 12.36 -4.99
CA ARG A 66 -10.65 11.62 -5.93
C ARG A 66 -9.86 10.60 -6.74
N ALA A 67 -8.65 10.95 -7.19
CA ALA A 67 -7.78 10.04 -7.92
C ALA A 67 -7.37 8.81 -7.06
N LEU A 68 -7.14 9.00 -5.76
CA LEU A 68 -6.79 7.93 -4.83
C LEU A 68 -7.95 7.00 -4.49
N ARG A 69 -9.20 7.45 -4.67
CA ARG A 69 -10.37 6.69 -4.25
C ARG A 69 -10.40 5.30 -4.89
N GLY A 70 -10.56 4.27 -4.03
CA GLY A 70 -10.59 2.88 -4.47
C GLY A 70 -9.21 2.21 -4.58
N SER A 71 -8.11 2.94 -4.38
CA SER A 71 -6.79 2.33 -4.28
C SER A 71 -6.69 1.43 -3.04
N VAL A 72 -6.22 0.20 -3.23
CA VAL A 72 -6.16 -0.81 -2.15
C VAL A 72 -4.99 -0.50 -1.21
N LEU A 73 -5.30 -0.22 0.05
CA LEU A 73 -4.31 0.00 1.10
C LEU A 73 -3.81 -1.30 1.71
N ARG A 74 -4.76 -2.18 2.03
CA ARG A 74 -4.45 -3.43 2.71
C ARG A 74 -5.44 -4.54 2.32
N THR A 75 -4.94 -5.76 2.25
CA THR A 75 -5.74 -6.98 2.07
C THR A 75 -5.27 -8.05 3.05
N GLU A 76 -6.20 -8.74 3.68
CA GLU A 76 -5.95 -9.85 4.59
C GLU A 76 -6.79 -11.06 4.16
N LEU A 77 -6.14 -12.22 4.01
CA LEU A 77 -6.77 -13.47 3.58
C LEU A 77 -6.84 -14.46 4.75
N PHE A 78 -8.04 -14.90 5.07
CA PHE A 78 -8.33 -15.87 6.13
C PHE A 78 -9.00 -17.13 5.57
N ALA A 79 -8.94 -18.25 6.32
CA ALA A 79 -9.82 -19.41 6.10
C ALA A 79 -10.88 -19.46 7.18
N LEU A 80 -12.11 -19.77 6.79
CA LEU A 80 -13.25 -19.97 7.69
C LEU A 80 -13.43 -21.49 7.93
N ASP A 81 -12.54 -22.07 8.74
CA ASP A 81 -12.47 -23.51 8.95
C ASP A 81 -12.87 -23.97 10.37
N GLY A 82 -13.30 -23.02 11.21
CA GLY A 82 -13.70 -23.29 12.60
C GLY A 82 -12.55 -23.70 13.52
N SER A 83 -11.29 -23.59 13.09
CA SER A 83 -10.14 -23.92 13.92
C SER A 83 -9.74 -22.77 14.84
N GLU A 84 -8.92 -23.05 15.85
CA GLU A 84 -8.33 -22.01 16.72
C GLU A 84 -7.50 -20.96 15.95
N ARG A 85 -7.12 -21.26 14.71
CA ARG A 85 -6.34 -20.37 13.86
C ARG A 85 -7.19 -19.57 12.86
N GLU A 86 -8.51 -19.69 12.91
CA GLU A 86 -9.42 -18.99 11.99
C GLU A 86 -9.23 -17.47 11.99
N THR A 87 -8.89 -16.90 13.16
CA THR A 87 -8.65 -15.47 13.32
C THR A 87 -7.29 -15.00 12.82
N ARG A 88 -6.43 -15.90 12.32
CA ARG A 88 -5.11 -15.58 11.80
C ARG A 88 -5.11 -15.63 10.28
N PRO A 89 -4.59 -14.61 9.59
CA PRO A 89 -4.53 -14.62 8.14
C PRO A 89 -3.47 -15.58 7.60
N TYR A 90 -3.68 -16.06 6.39
CA TYR A 90 -2.63 -16.68 5.58
C TYR A 90 -1.65 -15.63 5.07
N THR A 91 -2.21 -14.54 4.56
CA THR A 91 -1.43 -13.50 3.89
C THR A 91 -1.97 -12.13 4.27
N VAL A 92 -1.07 -11.20 4.47
CA VAL A 92 -1.34 -9.77 4.59
C VAL A 92 -0.56 -9.06 3.50
N THR A 93 -1.25 -8.26 2.70
CA THR A 93 -0.64 -7.40 1.68
C THR A 93 -0.97 -5.95 1.99
N GLU A 94 0.02 -5.08 1.93
CA GLU A 94 -0.08 -3.65 2.18
C GLU A 94 0.55 -2.89 1.01
N SER A 95 -0.08 -1.81 0.58
CA SER A 95 0.39 -1.00 -0.55
C SER A 95 0.54 0.46 -0.14
N ARG A 96 1.59 1.10 -0.65
CA ARG A 96 1.85 2.53 -0.53
C ARG A 96 1.75 3.17 -1.90
N TYR A 97 1.11 4.33 -1.93
CA TYR A 97 0.91 5.11 -3.14
C TYR A 97 1.62 6.44 -3.05
N GLU A 98 1.96 6.98 -4.20
CA GLU A 98 2.31 8.38 -4.44
C GLU A 98 1.41 8.94 -5.53
N LEU A 99 1.31 10.26 -5.58
CA LEU A 99 0.53 11.00 -6.57
C LEU A 99 1.48 11.71 -7.52
N TRP A 100 1.28 11.49 -8.79
CA TRP A 100 1.89 12.30 -9.84
C TRP A 100 0.84 13.21 -10.43
N GLU A 101 1.14 14.50 -10.49
CA GLU A 101 0.32 15.46 -11.20
C GLU A 101 0.71 15.43 -12.68
N PHE A 102 -0.24 15.03 -13.53
CA PHE A 102 0.02 14.80 -14.95
C PHE A 102 0.03 16.11 -15.75
N ASP A 103 -0.79 17.07 -15.34
CA ASP A 103 -1.02 18.29 -16.10
C ASP A 103 -1.26 19.45 -15.12
N GLU A 104 -0.20 20.22 -14.85
CA GLU A 104 -0.31 21.43 -14.05
C GLU A 104 -1.01 22.53 -14.89
N PRO A 105 -2.01 23.24 -14.32
CA PRO A 105 -2.63 24.36 -15.00
C PRO A 105 -1.60 25.44 -15.36
N GLY A 106 -1.61 25.87 -16.62
CA GLY A 106 -0.82 27.01 -17.06
C GLY A 106 -1.37 28.36 -16.56
N GLU A 107 -0.56 29.41 -16.64
CA GLU A 107 -1.04 30.76 -16.39
C GLU A 107 -2.19 31.09 -17.36
N GLY A 108 -3.39 31.35 -16.81
CA GLY A 108 -4.59 31.70 -17.60
C GLY A 108 -5.60 30.58 -17.80
N ASP A 109 -5.33 29.34 -17.37
CA ASP A 109 -6.25 28.21 -17.52
C ASP A 109 -7.47 28.26 -16.59
N GLY A 110 -7.54 29.23 -15.67
CA GLY A 110 -8.65 29.38 -14.72
C GLY A 110 -8.74 28.22 -13.71
N GLU A 111 -9.92 28.02 -13.14
CA GLU A 111 -10.21 26.92 -12.19
C GLU A 111 -10.53 25.62 -12.93
N ARG A 112 -9.63 25.07 -13.70
CA ARG A 112 -9.83 23.75 -14.27
C ARG A 112 -9.45 22.64 -13.28
N PRO A 113 -10.12 21.46 -13.33
CA PRO A 113 -9.73 20.31 -12.52
C PRO A 113 -8.29 19.89 -12.83
N ARG A 114 -7.53 19.58 -11.78
CA ARG A 114 -6.16 19.06 -11.92
C ARG A 114 -6.19 17.53 -12.07
N ILE A 115 -5.30 17.00 -12.89
CA ILE A 115 -5.25 15.57 -13.21
C ILE A 115 -4.12 14.92 -12.42
N PHE A 116 -4.48 14.01 -11.51
CA PHE A 116 -3.55 13.25 -10.70
C PHE A 116 -3.57 11.78 -11.09
N TYR A 117 -2.40 11.17 -11.11
CA TYR A 117 -2.23 9.74 -11.34
C TYR A 117 -1.65 9.07 -10.07
N PRO A 118 -2.43 8.24 -9.35
CA PRO A 118 -1.92 7.47 -8.24
C PRO A 118 -1.12 6.26 -8.76
N HIS A 119 0.06 6.06 -8.23
CA HIS A 119 0.89 4.91 -8.58
C HIS A 119 1.43 4.23 -7.31
N VAL A 120 1.62 2.90 -7.39
CA VAL A 120 2.14 2.10 -6.30
C VAL A 120 3.65 2.26 -6.24
N THR A 121 4.17 2.74 -5.11
CA THR A 121 5.62 2.88 -4.87
C THR A 121 6.19 1.77 -4.01
N ALA A 122 5.37 1.13 -3.20
CA ALA A 122 5.78 -0.02 -2.41
C ALA A 122 4.61 -0.97 -2.18
N THR A 123 4.91 -2.25 -2.20
CA THR A 123 4.01 -3.31 -1.73
C THR A 123 4.77 -4.19 -0.76
N ARG A 124 4.14 -4.50 0.36
CA ARG A 124 4.64 -5.47 1.33
C ARG A 124 3.70 -6.66 1.38
N THR A 125 4.20 -7.85 1.17
CA THR A 125 3.45 -9.10 1.33
C THR A 125 4.07 -9.91 2.44
N THR A 126 3.25 -10.25 3.45
CA THR A 126 3.65 -11.10 4.58
C THR A 126 2.83 -12.39 4.53
N GLN A 127 3.50 -13.51 4.33
CA GLN A 127 2.92 -14.84 4.34
C GLN A 127 3.01 -15.40 5.76
N TRP A 128 1.91 -15.34 6.49
CA TRP A 128 1.82 -15.81 7.87
C TRP A 128 1.56 -17.31 7.96
N GLU A 129 0.90 -17.88 6.94
CA GLU A 129 0.47 -19.29 6.95
C GLU A 129 -0.24 -19.65 8.27
N ARG A 130 -0.92 -18.65 8.86
CA ARG A 130 -1.59 -18.73 10.17
C ARG A 130 -0.64 -19.13 11.33
N GLY A 131 0.67 -18.97 11.11
CA GLY A 131 1.75 -19.29 12.06
C GLY A 131 2.26 -18.08 12.84
N ASN A 132 3.44 -18.23 13.42
CA ASN A 132 4.13 -17.20 14.20
C ASN A 132 5.45 -16.75 13.55
N ASP A 133 5.85 -17.37 12.46
CA ASP A 133 7.14 -17.13 11.78
C ASP A 133 6.89 -16.79 10.30
N PRO A 134 6.49 -15.55 10.03
CA PRO A 134 6.11 -15.13 8.69
C PRO A 134 7.30 -14.91 7.76
N MET A 135 7.07 -15.14 6.47
CA MET A 135 7.94 -14.67 5.39
C MET A 135 7.44 -13.32 4.89
N THR A 136 8.34 -12.36 4.79
CA THR A 136 8.00 -11.01 4.31
C THR A 136 8.81 -10.64 3.09
N GLN A 137 8.12 -10.07 2.11
CA GLN A 137 8.70 -9.54 0.88
C GLN A 137 8.20 -8.13 0.63
N PHE A 138 9.12 -7.26 0.21
CA PHE A 138 8.80 -5.94 -0.31
C PHE A 138 9.01 -5.91 -1.82
N ALA A 139 8.12 -5.26 -2.54
CA ALA A 139 8.33 -4.82 -3.91
C ALA A 139 8.32 -3.30 -3.91
N LEU A 140 9.43 -2.70 -4.31
CA LEU A 140 9.64 -1.26 -4.31
C LEU A 140 9.77 -0.77 -5.74
N THR A 141 8.99 0.24 -6.07
CA THR A 141 9.13 0.98 -7.32
C THR A 141 9.54 2.39 -6.95
N ARG A 142 10.77 2.76 -7.26
CA ARG A 142 11.26 4.08 -6.92
C ARG A 142 10.78 5.08 -7.97
N TYR A 143 10.08 6.10 -7.53
CA TYR A 143 9.92 7.32 -8.30
C TYR A 143 11.04 8.28 -7.86
N THR A 144 12.03 8.49 -8.71
CA THR A 144 12.89 9.68 -8.63
C THR A 144 12.37 10.65 -9.69
N ASN A 145 12.40 11.95 -9.39
CA ASN A 145 12.09 13.02 -10.37
C ASN A 145 13.05 13.03 -11.59
N GLN A 146 13.80 11.95 -11.76
CA GLN A 146 14.69 11.75 -12.89
C GLN A 146 13.98 10.83 -13.90
N ALA A 147 13.87 11.30 -15.12
CA ALA A 147 13.34 10.53 -16.23
C ALA A 147 13.96 9.13 -16.26
N GLY A 148 13.14 8.08 -16.12
CA GLY A 148 13.60 6.71 -16.33
C GLY A 148 13.11 5.63 -15.36
N GLU A 149 12.25 5.92 -14.39
CA GLU A 149 11.70 4.88 -13.50
C GLU A 149 10.27 4.46 -13.83
N PHE A 150 9.52 5.35 -14.48
CA PHE A 150 8.21 5.06 -15.07
C PHE A 150 8.21 5.48 -16.53
N ASP A 151 7.46 4.77 -17.35
CA ASP A 151 7.20 5.17 -18.72
C ASP A 151 6.12 6.27 -18.79
N ALA A 152 5.86 6.77 -20.01
CA ALA A 152 4.85 7.80 -20.27
C ALA A 152 3.41 7.38 -19.87
N PHE A 153 3.17 6.09 -19.59
CA PHE A 153 1.88 5.54 -19.18
C PHE A 153 1.83 5.21 -17.69
N GLY A 154 2.85 5.59 -16.92
CA GLY A 154 2.94 5.32 -15.49
C GLY A 154 3.28 3.86 -15.13
N ARG A 155 3.82 3.07 -16.08
CA ARG A 155 4.27 1.70 -15.79
C ARG A 155 5.70 1.73 -15.25
N PRO A 156 6.00 0.98 -14.18
CA PRO A 156 7.35 0.98 -13.62
C PRO A 156 8.36 0.38 -14.59
N LEU A 157 9.46 1.08 -14.83
CA LEU A 157 10.59 0.60 -15.61
C LEU A 157 11.64 -0.12 -14.77
N VAL A 158 11.69 0.18 -13.47
CA VAL A 158 12.58 -0.47 -12.51
C VAL A 158 11.79 -0.88 -11.29
N GLN A 159 11.88 -2.16 -10.93
CA GLN A 159 11.28 -2.70 -9.71
C GLN A 159 12.33 -3.47 -8.92
N THR A 160 12.42 -3.22 -7.63
CA THR A 160 13.29 -3.95 -6.71
C THR A 160 12.45 -4.76 -5.74
N THR A 161 12.69 -6.05 -5.70
CA THR A 161 12.06 -6.97 -4.76
C THR A 161 13.06 -7.33 -3.67
N ILE A 162 12.63 -7.28 -2.40
CA ILE A 162 13.46 -7.57 -1.23
C ILE A 162 12.77 -8.65 -0.41
N ALA A 163 13.39 -9.82 -0.31
CA ALA A 163 12.99 -10.86 0.65
C ALA A 163 13.67 -10.60 1.99
N CYS A 164 12.88 -10.50 3.05
CA CYS A 164 13.37 -10.28 4.39
C CYS A 164 13.70 -11.61 5.07
N PRO A 165 14.79 -11.68 5.86
CA PRO A 165 15.07 -12.84 6.68
C PRO A 165 13.97 -13.04 7.74
N ARG A 166 13.79 -14.28 8.22
CA ARG A 166 12.83 -14.56 9.28
C ARG A 166 13.18 -13.79 10.54
N GLY A 167 12.16 -13.33 11.25
CA GLY A 167 12.35 -12.57 12.49
C GLY A 167 12.90 -11.15 12.32
N TRP A 168 13.00 -10.64 11.09
CA TRP A 168 13.60 -9.32 10.81
C TRP A 168 13.00 -8.15 11.63
N ARG A 169 11.74 -8.27 12.05
CA ARG A 169 11.06 -7.26 12.88
C ARG A 169 11.42 -7.31 14.35
N ALA A 170 11.89 -8.47 14.84
CA ALA A 170 12.15 -8.70 16.27
C ALA A 170 13.58 -8.34 16.69
N THR A 171 14.48 -8.13 15.72
CA THR A 171 15.89 -7.87 15.99
C THR A 171 16.19 -6.39 15.87
N THR A 172 16.66 -5.79 16.99
CA THR A 172 17.34 -4.49 16.98
C THR A 172 18.75 -4.61 16.40
N ASP A 173 19.31 -5.82 16.42
CA ASP A 173 20.60 -6.14 15.83
C ASP A 173 20.46 -6.67 14.41
N ARG A 174 21.56 -6.63 13.65
CA ARG A 174 21.59 -7.12 12.27
C ARG A 174 21.13 -8.58 12.23
N PRO A 175 20.14 -8.94 11.38
CA PRO A 175 19.69 -10.32 11.26
C PRO A 175 20.84 -11.25 10.90
N VAL A 176 20.80 -12.48 11.40
CA VAL A 176 21.80 -13.51 11.09
C VAL A 176 21.79 -13.86 9.60
N GLU A 177 20.58 -13.88 9.01
CA GLU A 177 20.39 -14.12 7.57
C GLU A 177 20.39 -12.80 6.81
N ALA A 178 20.90 -12.83 5.58
CA ALA A 178 20.96 -11.66 4.72
C ALA A 178 19.58 -11.34 4.10
N TYR A 179 19.30 -10.06 3.88
CA TYR A 179 18.25 -9.64 2.96
C TYR A 179 18.66 -10.00 1.52
N LEU A 180 17.73 -10.62 0.78
CA LEU A 180 17.95 -10.94 -0.63
C LEU A 180 17.19 -9.93 -1.49
N SER A 181 17.88 -9.29 -2.41
CA SER A 181 17.26 -8.32 -3.32
C SER A 181 17.49 -8.69 -4.78
N THR A 182 16.47 -8.50 -5.57
CA THR A 182 16.52 -8.62 -7.03
C THR A 182 15.93 -7.35 -7.64
N SER A 183 16.57 -6.84 -8.70
CA SER A 183 16.05 -5.71 -9.48
C SER A 183 15.77 -6.17 -10.90
N SER A 184 14.60 -5.83 -11.41
CA SER A 184 14.22 -6.01 -12.82
C SER A 184 14.13 -4.63 -13.48
N LYS A 185 14.60 -4.54 -14.73
CA LYS A 185 14.45 -3.38 -15.58
C LYS A 185 13.75 -3.82 -16.85
N THR A 186 12.67 -3.12 -17.21
CA THR A 186 11.88 -3.36 -18.43
C THR A 186 12.24 -2.37 -19.49
#